data_f1c0acaffadf3be621f18c9da4a56f73
#
_entry.id   f1c0acaffadf3be621f18c9da4a56f73
#
_cell.length_a   1.000
_cell.length_b   1.000
_cell.length_c   1.000
_cell.angle_alpha   90.00
_cell.angle_beta   90.00
_cell.angle_gamma   90.00
#
_symmetry.space_group_name_H-M   'P 1'
#
loop_
_entity.id
_entity.type
_entity.pdbx_description
1 polymer ?
#
loop_
_entity_poly.entity_id
_entity_poly.type
_entity_poly.pdbx_seq_one_letter_code
_entity_poly.pdbx_strand_id
1 'polypeptide(L)'
;AEFNQRSILWDLNYFKYCFLKATGMEFQENRLEDDFLKMSDVLLRSSSATFLYRDFQSRNVMVKDGEPWFIDFQGGRKGPVYYDVASFLWQAKAKYPEDLRNELLSDYITALRKYIPVDEAYFHSQLRHFVLFRTLQVLGAYGFRGYFEKKPHFIQSVPFAIENLRQLLKNDYPEYPYLCSVLRELTGLKQFTDDIQKHMLEVKVMSFAYKKGIPNDPSGNGGCLLYTSPS
;
A
#
# COMPACT_ATOMS: atom_id res chain seq x y z
N ALA A 1 -2.62 5.87 21.99
CA ALA A 1 -2.67 6.49 20.66
C ALA A 1 -3.83 5.90 19.86
N GLU A 2 -4.41 6.69 18.95
CA GLU A 2 -5.54 6.25 18.13
C GLU A 2 -5.39 6.78 16.69
N PHE A 3 -6.12 6.19 15.77
CA PHE A 3 -6.29 6.66 14.40
C PHE A 3 -7.28 7.83 14.41
N ASN A 4 -6.82 9.03 14.13
CA ASN A 4 -7.59 10.27 14.19
C ASN A 4 -7.22 11.23 13.07
N GLN A 5 -7.95 12.34 12.93
CA GLN A 5 -7.74 13.35 11.89
C GLN A 5 -6.28 13.82 11.83
N ARG A 6 -5.67 14.12 12.99
CA ARG A 6 -4.28 14.58 13.03
C ARG A 6 -3.33 13.55 12.41
N SER A 7 -3.49 12.27 12.73
CA SER A 7 -2.63 11.20 12.18
C SER A 7 -2.85 11.00 10.68
N ILE A 8 -4.09 11.11 10.21
CA ILE A 8 -4.43 10.99 8.78
C ILE A 8 -3.82 12.15 8.00
N LEU A 9 -4.05 13.39 8.45
CA LEU A 9 -3.53 14.58 7.78
C LEU A 9 -1.99 14.61 7.82
N TRP A 10 -1.37 14.11 8.88
CA TRP A 10 0.07 13.98 8.94
C TRP A 10 0.60 13.04 7.84
N ASP A 11 0.00 11.87 7.68
CA ASP A 11 0.39 10.91 6.64
C ASP A 11 0.14 11.44 5.23
N LEU A 12 -0.99 12.14 4.98
CA LEU A 12 -1.29 12.76 3.70
C LEU A 12 -0.33 13.92 3.37
N ASN A 13 0.02 14.74 4.36
CA ASN A 13 1.03 15.78 4.17
C ASN A 13 2.43 15.20 3.99
N TYR A 14 2.74 14.08 4.64
CA TYR A 14 3.97 13.35 4.42
C TYR A 14 4.08 12.87 2.96
N PHE A 15 2.99 12.34 2.38
CA PHE A 15 2.91 12.05 0.95
C PHE A 15 3.12 13.32 0.11
N LYS A 16 2.39 14.40 0.40
CA LYS A 16 2.48 15.66 -0.34
C LYS A 16 3.90 16.20 -0.42
N TYR A 17 4.57 16.31 0.74
CA TYR A 17 5.90 16.94 0.82
C TYR A 17 7.04 16.02 0.44
N CYS A 18 7.00 14.75 0.84
CA CYS A 18 8.12 13.84 0.63
C CYS A 18 8.07 13.11 -0.71
N PHE A 19 6.90 13.00 -1.34
CA PHE A 19 6.77 12.31 -2.63
C PHE A 19 6.25 13.22 -3.72
N LEU A 20 5.03 13.75 -3.59
CA LEU A 20 4.37 14.50 -4.66
C LEU A 20 5.18 15.73 -5.09
N LYS A 21 5.58 16.61 -4.16
CA LYS A 21 6.44 17.76 -4.46
C LYS A 21 7.82 17.37 -4.99
N ALA A 22 8.36 16.24 -4.54
CA ALA A 22 9.66 15.75 -5.01
C ALA A 22 9.66 15.32 -6.48
N THR A 23 8.49 15.07 -7.08
CA THR A 23 8.37 14.78 -8.52
C THR A 23 8.52 16.01 -9.42
N GLY A 24 8.44 17.20 -8.85
CA GLY A 24 8.43 18.46 -9.61
C GLY A 24 7.08 18.82 -10.23
N MET A 25 6.03 18.05 -9.96
CA MET A 25 4.69 18.31 -10.47
C MET A 25 4.06 19.53 -9.78
N GLU A 26 3.41 20.40 -10.54
CA GLU A 26 2.68 21.54 -10.04
C GLU A 26 1.23 21.15 -9.72
N PHE A 27 0.69 21.68 -8.63
CA PHE A 27 -0.69 21.48 -8.19
C PHE A 27 -1.14 22.62 -7.26
N GLN A 28 -2.45 22.79 -7.11
CA GLN A 28 -3.05 23.76 -6.21
C GLN A 28 -3.15 23.18 -4.80
N GLU A 29 -2.30 23.65 -3.89
CA GLU A 29 -2.20 23.08 -2.53
C GLU A 29 -3.52 23.18 -1.75
N ASN A 30 -4.19 24.33 -1.80
CA ASN A 30 -5.46 24.54 -1.10
C ASN A 30 -6.52 23.52 -1.52
N ARG A 31 -6.68 23.25 -2.81
CA ARG A 31 -7.65 22.27 -3.32
C ARG A 31 -7.27 20.84 -2.92
N LEU A 32 -5.97 20.54 -2.88
CA LEU A 32 -5.49 19.24 -2.44
C LEU A 32 -5.75 19.03 -0.94
N GLU A 33 -5.54 20.06 -0.13
CA GLU A 33 -5.80 20.04 1.31
C GLU A 33 -7.29 19.93 1.63
N ASP A 34 -8.17 20.58 0.85
CA ASP A 34 -9.61 20.41 0.96
C ASP A 34 -10.01 18.93 0.74
N ASP A 35 -9.43 18.26 -0.25
CA ASP A 35 -9.70 16.85 -0.52
C ASP A 35 -9.05 15.93 0.54
N PHE A 36 -7.93 16.32 1.14
CA PHE A 36 -7.33 15.62 2.29
C PHE A 36 -8.26 15.67 3.52
N LEU A 37 -8.89 16.81 3.78
CA LEU A 37 -9.88 16.92 4.85
C LEU A 37 -11.08 16.00 4.59
N LYS A 38 -11.62 16.00 3.37
CA LYS A 38 -12.71 15.10 2.98
C LYS A 38 -12.32 13.62 3.10
N MET A 39 -11.09 13.25 2.70
CA MET A 39 -10.59 11.88 2.89
C MET A 39 -10.53 11.53 4.38
N SER A 40 -10.05 12.43 5.21
CA SER A 40 -10.04 12.24 6.66
C SER A 40 -11.44 11.99 7.21
N ASP A 41 -12.45 12.78 6.78
CA ASP A 41 -13.83 12.62 7.22
C ASP A 41 -14.41 11.26 6.77
N VAL A 42 -14.10 10.81 5.55
CA VAL A 42 -14.54 9.49 5.05
C VAL A 42 -13.93 8.36 5.87
N LEU A 43 -12.62 8.41 6.14
CA LEU A 43 -11.92 7.38 6.91
C LEU A 43 -12.40 7.31 8.36
N LEU A 44 -12.77 8.44 8.96
CA LEU A 44 -13.25 8.53 10.34
C LEU A 44 -14.73 8.16 10.53
N ARG A 45 -15.49 7.89 9.46
CA ARG A 45 -16.83 7.30 9.58
C ARG A 45 -16.80 5.90 10.18
N SER A 46 -15.67 5.23 10.12
CA SER A 46 -15.47 3.89 10.64
C SER A 46 -15.05 3.92 12.10
N SER A 47 -15.59 2.99 12.91
CA SER A 47 -15.22 2.86 14.32
C SER A 47 -13.72 2.60 14.47
N SER A 48 -13.07 3.31 15.40
CA SER A 48 -11.68 3.10 15.80
C SER A 48 -11.56 2.30 17.11
N ALA A 49 -12.58 1.50 17.46
CA ALA A 49 -12.60 0.76 18.73
C ALA A 49 -11.80 -0.55 18.72
N THR A 50 -11.19 -0.91 17.60
CA THR A 50 -10.41 -2.15 17.45
C THR A 50 -8.91 -1.90 17.56
N PHE A 51 -8.14 -2.98 17.73
CA PHE A 51 -6.68 -2.91 17.65
C PHE A 51 -6.25 -2.76 16.21
N LEU A 52 -5.43 -1.76 15.94
CA LEU A 52 -4.75 -1.50 14.68
C LEU A 52 -3.26 -1.79 14.87
N TYR A 53 -2.74 -2.78 14.17
CA TYR A 53 -1.34 -3.17 14.22
C TYR A 53 -0.42 -2.10 13.59
N ARG A 54 -0.91 -1.42 12.55
CA ARG A 54 -0.29 -0.34 11.78
C ARG A 54 0.74 -0.82 10.74
N ASP A 55 1.72 -1.59 11.15
CA ASP A 55 2.77 -2.11 10.26
C ASP A 55 2.56 -3.59 9.93
N PHE A 56 1.28 -3.99 9.73
CA PHE A 56 0.90 -5.34 9.35
C PHE A 56 1.33 -5.61 7.89
N GLN A 57 2.50 -6.21 7.76
CA GLN A 57 3.17 -6.50 6.49
C GLN A 57 3.79 -7.89 6.56
N SER A 58 3.99 -8.53 5.40
CA SER A 58 4.55 -9.90 5.32
C SER A 58 5.91 -10.03 6.01
N ARG A 59 6.75 -9.00 5.96
CA ARG A 59 8.06 -8.98 6.65
C ARG A 59 7.96 -9.03 8.19
N ASN A 60 6.81 -8.67 8.74
CA ASN A 60 6.54 -8.67 10.19
C ASN A 60 5.75 -9.91 10.63
N VAL A 61 5.57 -10.87 9.72
CA VAL A 61 4.98 -12.18 9.99
C VAL A 61 6.05 -13.24 9.80
N MET A 62 6.46 -13.85 10.91
CA MET A 62 7.41 -14.96 10.93
C MET A 62 6.64 -16.28 10.99
N VAL A 63 7.18 -17.33 10.38
CA VAL A 63 6.63 -18.67 10.51
C VAL A 63 7.61 -19.54 11.29
N LYS A 64 7.15 -20.12 12.38
CA LYS A 64 7.91 -21.06 13.20
C LYS A 64 7.03 -22.28 13.50
N ASP A 65 7.53 -23.45 13.18
CA ASP A 65 6.86 -24.73 13.39
C ASP A 65 5.46 -24.79 12.73
N GLY A 66 5.29 -24.08 11.59
CA GLY A 66 4.01 -23.98 10.86
C GLY A 66 3.06 -22.91 11.38
N GLU A 67 3.37 -22.25 12.51
CA GLU A 67 2.53 -21.23 13.14
C GLU A 67 3.04 -19.80 12.83
N PRO A 68 2.11 -18.84 12.61
CA PRO A 68 2.49 -17.44 12.39
C PRO A 68 2.84 -16.73 13.71
N TRP A 69 3.94 -15.99 13.67
CA TRP A 69 4.40 -15.14 14.77
C TRP A 69 4.49 -13.70 14.29
N PHE A 70 3.98 -12.77 15.09
CA PHE A 70 3.92 -11.36 14.74
C PHE A 70 4.96 -10.57 15.51
N ILE A 71 5.76 -9.76 14.79
CA ILE A 71 6.81 -8.91 15.34
C ILE A 71 6.57 -7.44 14.94
N ASP A 72 7.23 -6.50 15.63
CA ASP A 72 7.16 -5.06 15.28
C ASP A 72 5.76 -4.44 15.54
N PHE A 73 5.07 -4.88 16.61
CA PHE A 73 3.71 -4.45 16.96
C PHE A 73 3.65 -3.25 17.92
N GLN A 74 4.81 -2.71 18.34
CA GLN A 74 4.87 -1.57 19.27
C GLN A 74 4.25 -0.28 18.70
N GLY A 75 4.04 -0.18 17.40
CA GLY A 75 3.30 0.89 16.75
C GLY A 75 1.78 0.80 16.89
N GLY A 76 1.29 -0.27 17.55
CA GLY A 76 -0.13 -0.58 17.69
C GLY A 76 -0.90 0.50 18.42
N ARG A 77 -2.15 0.70 17.98
CA ARG A 77 -3.06 1.72 18.52
C ARG A 77 -4.52 1.33 18.33
N LYS A 78 -5.44 2.17 18.80
CA LYS A 78 -6.85 2.03 18.42
C LYS A 78 -7.04 2.50 16.98
N GLY A 79 -7.79 1.73 16.19
CA GLY A 79 -8.05 2.08 14.81
C GLY A 79 -9.09 1.18 14.15
N PRO A 80 -9.48 1.51 12.90
CA PRO A 80 -10.50 0.79 12.16
C PRO A 80 -10.00 -0.54 11.60
N VAL A 81 -10.91 -1.49 11.47
CA VAL A 81 -10.66 -2.86 10.95
C VAL A 81 -10.13 -2.90 9.51
N TYR A 82 -10.26 -1.83 8.76
CA TYR A 82 -9.87 -1.74 7.34
C TYR A 82 -8.38 -1.52 7.12
N TYR A 83 -7.71 -0.85 8.07
CA TYR A 83 -6.36 -0.34 7.86
C TYR A 83 -5.33 -1.45 7.66
N ASP A 84 -5.31 -2.44 8.54
CA ASP A 84 -4.32 -3.52 8.49
C ASP A 84 -4.57 -4.47 7.31
N VAL A 85 -5.83 -4.72 6.96
CA VAL A 85 -6.22 -5.45 5.75
C VAL A 85 -5.73 -4.73 4.50
N ALA A 86 -5.97 -3.42 4.40
CA ALA A 86 -5.45 -2.61 3.29
C ALA A 86 -3.92 -2.65 3.24
N SER A 87 -3.26 -2.57 4.40
CA SER A 87 -1.80 -2.60 4.52
C SER A 87 -1.20 -3.93 4.04
N PHE A 88 -1.83 -5.06 4.39
CA PHE A 88 -1.34 -6.39 4.07
C PHE A 88 -1.65 -6.78 2.63
N LEU A 89 -2.90 -6.68 2.20
CA LEU A 89 -3.35 -7.19 0.91
C LEU A 89 -2.93 -6.31 -0.29
N TRP A 90 -2.63 -5.03 -0.07
CA TRP A 90 -2.15 -4.11 -1.13
C TRP A 90 -0.68 -3.74 -0.96
N GLN A 91 0.12 -4.59 -0.32
CA GLN A 91 1.57 -4.42 -0.29
C GLN A 91 2.14 -4.33 -1.71
N ALA A 92 2.80 -3.20 -2.01
CA ALA A 92 3.27 -2.92 -3.37
C ALA A 92 4.16 -4.03 -3.94
N LYS A 93 5.13 -4.52 -3.18
CA LYS A 93 6.05 -5.56 -3.62
C LYS A 93 5.48 -6.98 -3.59
N ALA A 94 4.48 -7.26 -2.77
CA ALA A 94 3.92 -8.60 -2.64
C ALA A 94 3.18 -9.06 -3.90
N LYS A 95 2.60 -8.11 -4.67
CA LYS A 95 1.91 -8.37 -5.93
C LYS A 95 0.93 -9.54 -5.84
N TYR A 96 0.16 -9.60 -4.75
CA TYR A 96 -0.83 -10.65 -4.59
C TYR A 96 -1.76 -10.70 -5.81
N PRO A 97 -1.94 -11.87 -6.45
CA PRO A 97 -2.96 -12.05 -7.48
C PRO A 97 -4.33 -11.63 -6.96
N GLU A 98 -5.19 -11.15 -7.86
CA GLU A 98 -6.50 -10.62 -7.47
C GLU A 98 -7.40 -11.69 -6.85
N ASP A 99 -7.37 -12.92 -7.38
CA ASP A 99 -8.09 -14.08 -6.86
C ASP A 99 -7.65 -14.41 -5.42
N LEU A 100 -6.34 -14.51 -5.16
CA LEU A 100 -5.82 -14.73 -3.80
C LEU A 100 -6.21 -13.59 -2.86
N ARG A 101 -6.14 -12.34 -3.31
CA ARG A 101 -6.52 -11.19 -2.49
C ARG A 101 -8.00 -11.22 -2.12
N ASN A 102 -8.86 -11.60 -3.06
CA ASN A 102 -10.29 -11.74 -2.84
C ASN A 102 -10.61 -12.89 -1.88
N GLU A 103 -9.93 -14.02 -2.01
CA GLU A 103 -10.03 -15.17 -1.09
C GLU A 103 -9.67 -14.75 0.34
N LEU A 104 -8.48 -14.17 0.54
CA LEU A 104 -8.02 -13.72 1.85
C LEU A 104 -8.92 -12.62 2.46
N LEU A 105 -9.50 -11.77 1.63
CA LEU A 105 -10.46 -10.76 2.08
C LEU A 105 -11.77 -11.40 2.55
N SER A 106 -12.28 -12.40 1.83
CA SER A 106 -13.46 -13.17 2.23
C SER A 106 -13.23 -13.89 3.55
N ASP A 107 -12.06 -14.51 3.72
CA ASP A 107 -11.67 -15.18 4.98
C ASP A 107 -11.61 -14.18 6.13
N TYR A 108 -11.02 -13.01 5.89
CA TYR A 108 -10.97 -11.94 6.89
C TYR A 108 -12.38 -11.49 7.31
N ILE A 109 -13.28 -11.23 6.35
CA ILE A 109 -14.66 -10.83 6.63
C ILE A 109 -15.39 -11.91 7.42
N THR A 110 -15.19 -13.17 7.06
CA THR A 110 -15.77 -14.33 7.76
C THR A 110 -15.27 -14.41 9.21
N ALA A 111 -13.98 -14.22 9.42
CA ALA A 111 -13.40 -14.17 10.76
C ALA A 111 -13.92 -12.96 11.57
N LEU A 112 -14.00 -11.78 10.94
CA LEU A 112 -14.45 -10.54 11.57
C LEU A 112 -15.91 -10.62 12.05
N ARG A 113 -16.79 -11.30 11.32
CA ARG A 113 -18.19 -11.54 11.67
C ARG A 113 -18.38 -12.28 13.01
N LYS A 114 -17.35 -12.99 13.49
CA LYS A 114 -17.39 -13.63 14.81
C LYS A 114 -17.32 -12.62 15.96
N TYR A 115 -16.87 -11.39 15.70
CA TYR A 115 -16.62 -10.36 16.71
C TYR A 115 -17.54 -9.15 16.59
N ILE A 116 -17.89 -8.76 15.34
CA ILE A 116 -18.74 -7.62 15.05
C ILE A 116 -19.68 -7.92 13.88
N PRO A 117 -20.87 -7.29 13.82
CA PRO A 117 -21.71 -7.31 12.61
C PRO A 117 -20.97 -6.69 11.42
N VAL A 118 -21.00 -7.34 10.27
CA VAL A 118 -20.36 -6.85 9.04
C VAL A 118 -21.36 -6.84 7.90
N ASP A 119 -21.70 -5.65 7.43
CA ASP A 119 -22.30 -5.43 6.11
C ASP A 119 -21.16 -5.47 5.08
N GLU A 120 -21.17 -6.49 4.23
CA GLU A 120 -20.09 -6.74 3.28
C GLU A 120 -20.00 -5.68 2.19
N ALA A 121 -21.14 -5.19 1.69
CA ALA A 121 -21.17 -4.12 0.69
C ALA A 121 -20.58 -2.82 1.25
N TYR A 122 -20.98 -2.46 2.47
CA TYR A 122 -20.42 -1.32 3.18
C TYR A 122 -18.93 -1.52 3.48
N PHE A 123 -18.52 -2.74 3.88
CA PHE A 123 -17.13 -3.07 4.14
C PHE A 123 -16.26 -2.81 2.90
N HIS A 124 -16.63 -3.33 1.74
CA HIS A 124 -15.91 -3.10 0.49
C HIS A 124 -15.89 -1.63 0.09
N SER A 125 -17.01 -0.92 0.27
CA SER A 125 -17.08 0.51 -0.03
C SER A 125 -16.13 1.34 0.82
N GLN A 126 -15.96 0.99 2.09
CA GLN A 126 -15.02 1.67 3.00
C GLN A 126 -13.57 1.26 2.74
N LEU A 127 -13.32 -0.04 2.56
CA LEU A 127 -11.97 -0.58 2.37
C LEU A 127 -11.23 0.11 1.22
N ARG A 128 -11.89 0.42 0.10
CA ARG A 128 -11.26 1.10 -1.04
C ARG A 128 -10.60 2.44 -0.66
N HIS A 129 -11.23 3.20 0.26
CA HIS A 129 -10.68 4.47 0.75
C HIS A 129 -9.43 4.25 1.60
N PHE A 130 -9.43 3.22 2.45
CA PHE A 130 -8.26 2.83 3.23
C PHE A 130 -7.11 2.33 2.35
N VAL A 131 -7.42 1.59 1.29
CA VAL A 131 -6.41 1.14 0.32
C VAL A 131 -5.76 2.33 -0.39
N LEU A 132 -6.55 3.31 -0.85
CA LEU A 132 -6.02 4.53 -1.44
C LEU A 132 -5.16 5.30 -0.43
N PHE A 133 -5.68 5.56 0.76
CA PHE A 133 -4.94 6.25 1.84
C PHE A 133 -3.60 5.57 2.16
N ARG A 134 -3.60 4.23 2.32
CA ARG A 134 -2.38 3.46 2.59
C ARG A 134 -1.39 3.52 1.44
N THR A 135 -1.86 3.53 0.20
CA THR A 135 -1.00 3.68 -0.98
C THR A 135 -0.30 5.04 -0.97
N LEU A 136 -1.01 6.12 -0.63
CA LEU A 136 -0.40 7.46 -0.50
C LEU A 136 0.62 7.51 0.64
N GLN A 137 0.29 6.94 1.80
CA GLN A 137 1.20 6.88 2.94
C GLN A 137 2.50 6.13 2.59
N VAL A 138 2.38 4.99 1.89
CA VAL A 138 3.54 4.20 1.43
C VAL A 138 4.39 4.99 0.45
N LEU A 139 3.77 5.72 -0.50
CA LEU A 139 4.49 6.59 -1.42
C LEU A 139 5.23 7.71 -0.68
N GLY A 140 4.62 8.31 0.35
CA GLY A 140 5.29 9.27 1.22
C GLY A 140 6.54 8.70 1.89
N ALA A 141 6.44 7.48 2.43
CA ALA A 141 7.58 6.79 3.02
C ALA A 141 8.67 6.45 1.99
N TYR A 142 8.27 6.02 0.78
CA TYR A 142 9.22 5.77 -0.31
C TYR A 142 9.90 7.05 -0.78
N GLY A 143 9.17 8.17 -0.84
CA GLY A 143 9.75 9.48 -1.14
C GLY A 143 10.80 9.88 -0.12
N PHE A 144 10.44 9.89 1.15
CA PHE A 144 11.37 10.28 2.21
C PHE A 144 12.60 9.37 2.25
N ARG A 145 12.41 8.07 2.38
CA ARG A 145 13.53 7.14 2.51
C ARG A 145 14.31 6.95 1.21
N GLY A 146 13.65 7.05 0.05
CA GLY A 146 14.28 6.92 -1.26
C GLY A 146 15.00 8.19 -1.69
N TYR A 147 14.27 9.32 -1.78
CA TYR A 147 14.84 10.55 -2.34
C TYR A 147 15.68 11.33 -1.33
N PHE A 148 15.28 11.40 -0.04
CA PHE A 148 16.01 12.17 0.96
C PHE A 148 17.07 11.33 1.69
N GLU A 149 16.73 10.14 2.19
CA GLU A 149 17.70 9.24 2.84
C GLU A 149 18.53 8.43 1.83
N LYS A 150 18.21 8.50 0.53
CA LYS A 150 18.92 7.83 -0.58
C LYS A 150 19.05 6.31 -0.41
N LYS A 151 18.02 5.66 0.14
CA LYS A 151 17.97 4.20 0.30
C LYS A 151 17.43 3.56 -0.98
N PRO A 152 18.25 2.84 -1.78
CA PRO A 152 17.88 2.40 -3.14
C PRO A 152 16.65 1.48 -3.18
N HIS A 153 16.49 0.61 -2.19
CA HIS A 153 15.38 -0.35 -2.15
C HIS A 153 13.99 0.31 -2.03
N PHE A 154 13.91 1.54 -1.47
CA PHE A 154 12.66 2.30 -1.46
C PHE A 154 12.36 2.88 -2.85
N ILE A 155 13.38 3.42 -3.54
CA ILE A 155 13.22 3.91 -4.92
C ILE A 155 12.75 2.77 -5.84
N GLN A 156 13.37 1.59 -5.75
CA GLN A 156 12.98 0.40 -6.49
C GLN A 156 11.55 -0.08 -6.19
N SER A 157 10.96 0.37 -5.07
CA SER A 157 9.59 0.01 -4.69
C SER A 157 8.54 0.96 -5.28
N VAL A 158 8.94 2.17 -5.71
CA VAL A 158 8.03 3.20 -6.25
C VAL A 158 7.22 2.68 -7.44
N PRO A 159 7.81 2.03 -8.47
CA PRO A 159 7.04 1.55 -9.63
C PRO A 159 5.88 0.64 -9.25
N PHE A 160 6.05 -0.22 -8.25
CA PHE A 160 4.99 -1.12 -7.77
C PHE A 160 3.85 -0.36 -7.08
N ALA A 161 4.18 0.66 -6.28
CA ALA A 161 3.17 1.48 -5.63
C ALA A 161 2.41 2.37 -6.63
N ILE A 162 3.10 2.88 -7.65
CA ILE A 162 2.48 3.62 -8.77
C ILE A 162 1.53 2.72 -9.58
N GLU A 163 1.91 1.46 -9.83
CA GLU A 163 1.02 0.52 -10.53
C GLU A 163 -0.22 0.19 -9.67
N ASN A 164 -0.07 -0.04 -8.37
CA ASN A 164 -1.22 -0.18 -7.48
C ASN A 164 -2.12 1.06 -7.55
N LEU A 165 -1.54 2.25 -7.54
CA LEU A 165 -2.29 3.50 -7.63
C LEU A 165 -3.07 3.61 -8.95
N ARG A 166 -2.47 3.22 -10.08
CA ARG A 166 -3.17 3.17 -11.38
C ARG A 166 -4.39 2.26 -11.35
N GLN A 167 -4.25 1.07 -10.76
CA GLN A 167 -5.35 0.13 -10.64
C GLN A 167 -6.48 0.70 -9.76
N LEU A 168 -6.14 1.34 -8.64
CA LEU A 168 -7.10 1.99 -7.76
C LEU A 168 -7.86 3.12 -8.46
N LEU A 169 -7.18 3.92 -9.27
CA LEU A 169 -7.76 5.06 -10.00
C LEU A 169 -8.65 4.67 -11.18
N LYS A 170 -8.81 3.38 -11.49
CA LYS A 170 -9.87 2.89 -12.38
C LYS A 170 -11.25 3.03 -11.74
N ASN A 171 -11.32 3.08 -10.41
CA ASN A 171 -12.53 3.36 -9.67
C ASN A 171 -12.70 4.87 -9.49
N ASP A 172 -13.96 5.30 -9.38
CA ASP A 172 -14.28 6.69 -9.08
C ASP A 172 -14.27 6.94 -7.57
N TYR A 173 -13.71 8.10 -7.19
CA TYR A 173 -13.71 8.64 -5.83
C TYR A 173 -14.30 10.05 -5.88
N PRO A 174 -15.64 10.17 -5.98
CA PRO A 174 -16.32 11.47 -6.13
C PRO A 174 -16.14 12.37 -4.91
N GLU A 175 -15.73 11.82 -3.78
CA GLU A 175 -15.50 12.53 -2.53
C GLU A 175 -14.28 13.47 -2.62
N TYR A 176 -13.26 13.12 -3.42
CA TYR A 176 -12.03 13.90 -3.56
C TYR A 176 -11.55 13.97 -5.02
N PRO A 177 -12.31 14.71 -5.87
CA PRO A 177 -12.10 14.75 -7.31
C PRO A 177 -10.76 15.40 -7.70
N TYR A 178 -10.33 16.43 -6.97
CA TYR A 178 -9.08 17.11 -7.27
C TYR A 178 -7.86 16.24 -6.93
N LEU A 179 -7.88 15.58 -5.79
CA LEU A 179 -6.85 14.60 -5.44
C LEU A 179 -6.73 13.52 -6.53
N CYS A 180 -7.86 12.96 -7.00
CA CYS A 180 -7.85 11.95 -8.06
C CYS A 180 -7.28 12.50 -9.38
N SER A 181 -7.56 13.75 -9.72
CA SER A 181 -6.97 14.41 -10.89
C SER A 181 -5.44 14.49 -10.78
N VAL A 182 -4.95 14.97 -9.63
CA VAL A 182 -3.51 15.05 -9.32
C VAL A 182 -2.85 13.67 -9.37
N LEU A 183 -3.49 12.65 -8.82
CA LEU A 183 -2.95 11.29 -8.81
C LEU A 183 -2.93 10.65 -10.21
N ARG A 184 -3.92 10.92 -11.07
CA ARG A 184 -3.89 10.47 -12.46
C ARG A 184 -2.74 11.11 -13.23
N GLU A 185 -2.53 12.41 -13.06
CA GLU A 185 -1.40 13.13 -13.64
C GLU A 185 -0.06 12.57 -13.13
N LEU A 186 0.06 12.39 -11.80
CA LEU A 186 1.24 11.78 -11.17
C LEU A 186 1.59 10.42 -11.80
N THR A 187 0.61 9.54 -11.96
CA THR A 187 0.84 8.20 -12.52
C THR A 187 1.20 8.23 -14.00
N GLY A 188 0.88 9.31 -14.71
CA GLY A 188 1.21 9.55 -16.12
C GLY A 188 2.60 10.17 -16.35
N LEU A 189 3.31 10.58 -15.30
CA LEU A 189 4.63 11.18 -15.44
C LEU A 189 5.61 10.22 -16.12
N LYS A 190 6.42 10.75 -17.05
CA LYS A 190 7.38 9.97 -17.85
C LYS A 190 8.32 9.12 -16.99
N GLN A 191 8.80 9.69 -15.88
CA GLN A 191 9.67 8.99 -14.94
C GLN A 191 9.05 7.70 -14.35
N PHE A 192 7.72 7.60 -14.30
CA PHE A 192 7.04 6.40 -13.77
C PHE A 192 6.54 5.47 -14.88
N THR A 193 6.35 5.95 -16.10
CA THR A 193 5.96 5.11 -17.25
C THR A 193 7.14 4.32 -17.79
N ASP A 194 8.30 4.94 -17.93
CA ASP A 194 9.51 4.31 -18.46
C ASP A 194 10.05 3.23 -17.49
N ASP A 195 10.06 3.53 -16.18
CA ASP A 195 10.51 2.58 -15.15
C ASP A 195 9.61 1.34 -15.08
N ILE A 196 8.31 1.49 -15.26
CA ILE A 196 7.37 0.35 -15.27
C ILE A 196 7.60 -0.55 -16.46
N GLN A 197 7.82 0.02 -17.65
CA GLN A 197 8.11 -0.77 -18.85
C GLN A 197 9.39 -1.60 -18.67
N LYS A 198 10.45 -1.00 -18.16
CA LYS A 198 11.69 -1.69 -17.84
C LYS A 198 11.49 -2.82 -16.83
N HIS A 199 10.76 -2.53 -15.74
CA HIS A 199 10.50 -3.51 -14.69
C HIS A 199 9.59 -4.65 -15.15
N MET A 200 8.55 -4.37 -15.96
CA MET A 200 7.70 -5.42 -16.55
C MET A 200 8.49 -6.32 -17.49
N LEU A 201 9.50 -5.80 -18.18
CA LEU A 201 10.40 -6.59 -19.02
C LEU A 201 11.25 -7.55 -18.17
N GLU A 202 11.83 -7.05 -17.08
CA GLU A 202 12.62 -7.85 -16.12
C GLU A 202 11.79 -8.98 -15.49
N VAL A 203 10.56 -8.71 -15.07
CA VAL A 203 9.63 -9.72 -14.50
C VAL A 203 9.25 -10.77 -15.54
N LYS A 204 9.01 -10.37 -16.80
CA LYS A 204 8.74 -11.34 -17.88
C LYS A 204 9.94 -12.24 -18.16
N VAL A 205 11.14 -11.69 -18.16
CA VAL A 205 12.39 -12.47 -18.34
C VAL A 205 12.59 -13.44 -17.19
N MET A 206 12.40 -13.01 -15.94
CA MET A 206 12.51 -13.89 -14.76
C MET A 206 11.46 -14.99 -14.74
N SER A 207 10.21 -14.68 -15.07
CA SER A 207 9.13 -15.68 -15.18
C SER A 207 9.39 -16.70 -16.29
N PHE A 208 9.98 -16.27 -17.41
CA PHE A 208 10.37 -17.16 -18.49
C PHE A 208 11.53 -18.07 -18.10
N ALA A 209 12.54 -17.54 -17.40
CA ALA A 209 13.68 -18.33 -16.90
C ALA A 209 13.23 -19.39 -15.90
N TYR A 210 12.31 -19.02 -14.97
CA TYR A 210 11.73 -19.95 -14.00
C TYR A 210 10.95 -21.10 -14.67
N LYS A 211 10.10 -20.79 -15.66
CA LYS A 211 9.36 -21.81 -16.43
C LYS A 211 10.24 -22.76 -17.22
N LYS A 212 11.46 -22.35 -17.57
CA LYS A 212 12.44 -23.16 -18.27
C LYS A 212 13.45 -23.88 -17.36
N GLY A 213 13.28 -23.78 -16.02
CA GLY A 213 14.19 -24.43 -15.06
C GLY A 213 15.59 -23.84 -15.06
N ILE A 214 15.78 -22.61 -15.53
CA ILE A 214 17.06 -21.92 -15.49
C ILE A 214 17.26 -21.40 -14.06
N PRO A 215 18.33 -21.76 -13.33
CA PRO A 215 18.55 -21.27 -11.99
C PRO A 215 18.71 -19.76 -11.95
N ASN A 216 17.96 -19.09 -11.07
CA ASN A 216 18.02 -17.62 -10.89
C ASN A 216 19.17 -17.14 -10.00
N ASP A 217 20.02 -18.05 -9.54
CA ASP A 217 21.11 -17.72 -8.62
C ASP A 217 22.46 -18.25 -9.18
N PRO A 218 23.40 -17.35 -9.49
CA PRO A 218 24.75 -17.75 -9.86
C PRO A 218 25.53 -18.43 -8.72
N SER A 219 25.06 -18.36 -7.45
CA SER A 219 25.71 -18.95 -6.28
C SER A 219 25.23 -20.38 -5.95
N GLY A 220 24.20 -20.91 -6.65
CA GLY A 220 23.76 -22.31 -6.53
C GLY A 220 23.00 -22.67 -5.24
N ASN A 221 22.67 -21.72 -4.40
CA ASN A 221 21.85 -21.96 -3.21
C ASN A 221 20.36 -21.78 -3.53
N GLY A 222 19.70 -22.85 -3.90
CA GLY A 222 18.25 -22.91 -4.18
C GLY A 222 17.38 -22.68 -2.95
N GLY A 223 17.48 -21.50 -2.35
CA GLY A 223 16.57 -21.01 -1.32
C GLY A 223 15.38 -20.31 -1.96
N CYS A 224 14.18 -20.68 -1.53
CA CYS A 224 12.92 -20.04 -1.89
C CYS A 224 13.03 -18.52 -1.71
N LEU A 225 13.05 -17.75 -2.84
CA LEU A 225 13.09 -16.29 -2.85
C LEU A 225 11.72 -15.71 -2.44
N LEU A 226 11.26 -16.02 -1.25
CA LEU A 226 10.28 -15.23 -0.52
C LEU A 226 11.03 -14.26 0.38
N TYR A 227 11.32 -13.07 -0.19
CA TYR A 227 11.69 -11.86 0.54
C TYR A 227 12.79 -11.95 1.60
N THR A 228 14.04 -11.91 1.18
CA THR A 228 15.06 -11.26 2.01
C THR A 228 15.12 -9.77 1.66
N SER A 229 14.42 -8.93 2.42
CA SER A 229 14.72 -7.51 2.47
C SER A 229 16.01 -7.37 3.29
N PRO A 230 17.10 -6.76 2.76
CA PRO A 230 18.21 -6.41 3.62
C PRO A 230 17.74 -5.36 4.63
N SER A 231 18.11 -5.59 5.87
CA SER A 231 17.95 -4.69 7.03
C SER A 231 18.57 -3.32 6.80
#